data_2f0e6be120a69518d278b60b89abc689
#
_entry.id   2f0e6be120a69518d278b60b89abc689
#
_cell.length_a   1.000
_cell.length_b   1.000
_cell.length_c   1.000
_cell.angle_alpha   90.00
_cell.angle_beta   90.00
_cell.angle_gamma   90.00
#
_symmetry.space_group_name_H-M   'P 1'
#
loop_
_entity.id
_entity.type
_entity.pdbx_description
1 polymer ?
#
loop_
_entity_poly.entity_id
_entity_poly.type
_entity_poly.pdbx_seq_one_letter_code
_entity_poly.pdbx_strand_id
1 'polypeptide(L)'
;DAQESRGLGDVYKRQLIDGAPLMDCLVFFLLLLFFIPGIIYGKATGQIKKAGDAANFLYDGVKPFAPFIVNAMIIAQFLKMFDKSNIGKVIAINGGQWLKTLPLPAWMIAIAFLLLIALINLMIASVTTKYLIFGPIFIPMLMQIGMNPAFTIAVYRLGDCVTNNLTPMMPAFIILLGTCQKYDKKCGMGTIFSNMLPYTIGLFLIFVVQIVLWVVLNLPVGVGTGVWVSLI
;
A
#
# COMPACT_ATOMS: atom_id res chain seq x y z
N ASP A 1 -22.04 -28.53 20.46
CA ASP A 1 -21.89 -27.60 19.32
C ASP A 1 -21.26 -26.26 19.68
N ALA A 2 -21.66 -25.60 20.79
CA ALA A 2 -21.05 -24.32 21.19
C ALA A 2 -19.62 -24.45 21.74
N GLN A 3 -19.24 -25.62 22.24
CA GLN A 3 -17.94 -25.91 22.80
C GLN A 3 -16.95 -26.31 21.70
N GLU A 4 -17.40 -26.98 20.64
CA GLU A 4 -16.62 -27.27 19.42
C GLU A 4 -16.33 -26.00 18.62
N SER A 5 -17.30 -25.08 18.51
CA SER A 5 -17.09 -23.80 17.83
C SER A 5 -16.09 -22.90 18.56
N ARG A 6 -16.01 -22.97 19.91
CA ARG A 6 -14.96 -22.29 20.68
C ARG A 6 -13.57 -22.91 20.46
N GLY A 7 -13.47 -24.23 20.36
CA GLY A 7 -12.22 -24.93 20.08
C GLY A 7 -11.68 -24.63 18.70
N LEU A 8 -12.54 -24.58 17.67
CA LEU A 8 -12.17 -24.15 16.32
C LEU A 8 -11.75 -22.67 16.27
N GLY A 9 -12.42 -21.78 16.98
CA GLY A 9 -12.05 -20.38 17.10
C GLY A 9 -10.67 -20.19 17.75
N ASP A 10 -10.32 -21.01 18.74
CA ASP A 10 -9.00 -20.99 19.38
C ASP A 10 -7.89 -21.58 18.49
N VAL A 11 -8.23 -22.55 17.63
CA VAL A 11 -7.30 -23.10 16.63
C VAL A 11 -7.03 -22.04 15.54
N TYR A 12 -8.06 -21.32 15.08
CA TYR A 12 -7.88 -20.21 14.12
C TYR A 12 -7.08 -19.06 14.71
N LYS A 13 -7.23 -18.73 15.98
CA LYS A 13 -6.41 -17.73 16.70
C LYS A 13 -4.96 -18.16 16.86
N ARG A 14 -4.66 -19.45 16.75
CA ARG A 14 -3.28 -20.01 16.81
C ARG A 14 -2.61 -20.07 15.44
N GLN A 15 -3.35 -19.84 14.37
CA GLN A 15 -2.80 -19.79 13.00
C GLN A 15 -2.33 -18.37 12.63
N LEU A 16 -1.77 -18.20 11.43
CA LEU A 16 -1.26 -16.94 10.87
C LEU A 16 -2.37 -15.95 10.50
N ILE A 17 -3.35 -15.74 11.39
CA ILE A 17 -4.51 -14.87 11.19
C ILE A 17 -4.43 -13.71 12.19
N ASP A 18 -5.08 -12.61 11.87
CA ASP A 18 -5.16 -11.42 12.71
C ASP A 18 -5.62 -11.75 14.14
N GLY A 19 -4.81 -11.32 15.13
CA GLY A 19 -5.00 -11.68 16.55
C GLY A 19 -4.33 -12.99 16.99
N ALA A 20 -3.54 -13.65 16.13
CA ALA A 20 -2.68 -14.75 16.55
C ALA A 20 -1.44 -14.22 17.29
N PRO A 21 -1.00 -14.87 18.41
CA PRO A 21 0.18 -14.42 19.17
C PRO A 21 1.45 -14.29 18.31
N LEU A 22 1.57 -15.10 17.25
CA LEU A 22 2.69 -15.03 16.32
C LEU A 22 2.64 -13.72 15.49
N MET A 23 1.43 -13.27 15.09
CA MET A 23 1.26 -12.03 14.35
C MET A 23 1.53 -10.80 15.22
N ASP A 24 1.12 -10.83 16.47
CA ASP A 24 1.40 -9.77 17.43
C ASP A 24 2.91 -9.62 17.71
N CYS A 25 3.63 -10.75 17.68
CA CYS A 25 5.08 -10.78 17.86
C CYS A 25 5.87 -10.70 16.54
N LEU A 26 5.22 -10.61 15.39
CA LEU A 26 5.88 -10.65 14.08
C LEU A 26 6.97 -9.59 13.93
N VAL A 27 6.70 -8.36 14.35
CA VAL A 27 7.66 -7.25 14.30
C VAL A 27 8.90 -7.55 15.15
N PHE A 28 8.71 -8.16 16.30
CA PHE A 28 9.81 -8.57 17.18
C PHE A 28 10.67 -9.69 16.55
N PHE A 29 10.04 -10.69 15.94
CA PHE A 29 10.76 -11.75 15.24
C PHE A 29 11.52 -11.20 14.02
N LEU A 30 10.93 -10.30 13.25
CA LEU A 30 11.61 -9.63 12.14
C LEU A 30 12.81 -8.79 12.65
N LEU A 31 12.65 -8.09 13.77
CA LEU A 31 13.75 -7.36 14.39
C LEU A 31 14.91 -8.33 14.70
N LEU A 32 14.64 -9.44 15.39
CA LEU A 32 15.67 -10.43 15.74
C LEU A 32 16.32 -11.05 14.50
N LEU A 33 15.51 -11.36 13.48
CA LEU A 33 15.97 -11.96 12.22
C LEU A 33 17.01 -11.09 11.51
N PHE A 34 16.90 -9.77 11.57
CA PHE A 34 17.86 -8.86 10.96
C PHE A 34 18.95 -8.41 11.94
N PHE A 35 18.61 -8.24 13.22
CA PHE A 35 19.52 -7.74 14.24
C PHE A 35 20.63 -8.72 14.57
N ILE A 36 20.29 -10.01 14.75
CA ILE A 36 21.27 -11.04 15.12
C ILE A 36 22.33 -11.22 14.02
N PRO A 37 21.96 -11.47 12.74
CA PRO A 37 22.94 -11.54 11.66
C PRO A 37 23.72 -10.24 11.48
N GLY A 38 23.07 -9.08 11.65
CA GLY A 38 23.74 -7.78 11.60
C GLY A 38 24.86 -7.62 12.62
N ILE A 39 24.62 -8.02 13.87
CA ILE A 39 25.67 -8.01 14.92
C ILE A 39 26.79 -9.01 14.61
N ILE A 40 26.44 -10.23 14.18
CA ILE A 40 27.44 -11.26 13.85
C ILE A 40 28.34 -10.76 12.71
N TYR A 41 27.74 -10.23 11.66
CA TYR A 41 28.47 -9.67 10.53
C TYR A 41 29.35 -8.46 10.94
N GLY A 42 28.79 -7.53 11.72
CA GLY A 42 29.51 -6.36 12.21
C GLY A 42 30.72 -6.72 13.09
N LYS A 43 30.61 -7.79 13.90
CA LYS A 43 31.74 -8.33 14.67
C LYS A 43 32.76 -9.02 13.77
N ALA A 44 32.31 -9.83 12.82
CA ALA A 44 33.20 -10.55 11.90
C ALA A 44 34.00 -9.60 11.00
N THR A 45 33.41 -8.47 10.60
CA THR A 45 34.09 -7.42 9.80
C THR A 45 34.88 -6.42 10.64
N GLY A 46 34.84 -6.54 11.98
CA GLY A 46 35.55 -5.64 12.89
C GLY A 46 34.94 -4.24 13.02
N GLN A 47 33.75 -4.01 12.47
CA GLN A 47 33.04 -2.74 12.59
C GLN A 47 32.39 -2.54 13.97
N ILE A 48 31.99 -3.63 14.63
CA ILE A 48 31.45 -3.63 15.98
C ILE A 48 32.52 -4.20 16.93
N LYS A 49 33.16 -3.32 17.68
CA LYS A 49 34.17 -3.69 18.70
C LYS A 49 33.61 -3.58 20.12
N LYS A 50 32.68 -2.65 20.35
CA LYS A 50 32.05 -2.38 21.65
C LYS A 50 30.53 -2.37 21.51
N ALA A 51 29.84 -2.57 22.63
CA ALA A 51 28.37 -2.48 22.65
C ALA A 51 27.83 -1.11 22.17
N GLY A 52 28.57 -0.03 22.44
CA GLY A 52 28.25 1.31 21.96
C GLY A 52 28.24 1.44 20.44
N ASP A 53 29.09 0.68 19.74
CA ASP A 53 29.14 0.73 18.26
C ASP A 53 27.83 0.18 17.66
N ALA A 54 27.30 -0.90 18.25
CA ALA A 54 26.00 -1.45 17.83
C ALA A 54 24.84 -0.44 18.04
N ALA A 55 24.87 0.30 19.16
CA ALA A 55 23.89 1.36 19.41
C ALA A 55 24.00 2.48 18.39
N ASN A 56 25.21 2.89 18.01
CA ASN A 56 25.41 3.94 16.99
C ASN A 56 24.87 3.49 15.63
N PHE A 57 25.07 2.24 15.22
CA PHE A 57 24.47 1.72 13.98
C PHE A 57 22.93 1.74 14.01
N LEU A 58 22.33 1.44 15.16
CA LEU A 58 20.88 1.56 15.32
C LEU A 58 20.43 3.03 15.20
N TYR A 59 21.14 3.97 15.84
CA TYR A 59 20.83 5.41 15.71
C TYR A 59 20.94 5.89 14.26
N ASP A 60 21.98 5.50 13.56
CA ASP A 60 22.17 5.88 12.16
C ASP A 60 21.09 5.28 11.25
N GLY A 61 20.61 4.07 11.56
CA GLY A 61 19.47 3.45 10.88
C GLY A 61 18.15 4.16 11.13
N VAL A 62 17.93 4.75 12.32
CA VAL A 62 16.69 5.45 12.68
C VAL A 62 16.66 6.91 12.20
N LYS A 63 17.80 7.59 12.12
CA LYS A 63 17.88 8.99 11.67
C LYS A 63 17.10 9.32 10.40
N PRO A 64 17.15 8.50 9.32
CA PRO A 64 16.39 8.76 8.10
C PRO A 64 14.87 8.71 8.29
N PHE A 65 14.37 8.10 9.39
CA PHE A 65 12.94 8.00 9.67
C PHE A 65 12.39 9.20 10.44
N ALA A 66 13.22 10.10 10.95
CA ALA A 66 12.77 11.27 11.70
C ALA A 66 11.74 12.14 10.92
N PRO A 67 11.95 12.49 9.64
CA PRO A 67 10.94 13.21 8.85
C PRO A 67 9.64 12.43 8.68
N PHE A 68 9.73 11.09 8.57
CA PHE A 68 8.56 10.23 8.47
C PHE A 68 7.71 10.29 9.75
N ILE A 69 8.32 10.24 10.92
CA ILE A 69 7.62 10.32 12.22
C ILE A 69 6.84 11.62 12.33
N VAL A 70 7.47 12.76 12.00
CA VAL A 70 6.82 14.08 12.03
C VAL A 70 5.64 14.13 11.06
N ASN A 71 5.83 13.69 9.83
CA ASN A 71 4.76 13.62 8.84
C ASN A 71 3.61 12.70 9.28
N ALA A 72 3.92 11.53 9.85
CA ALA A 72 2.92 10.61 10.37
C ALA A 72 2.07 11.23 11.49
N MET A 73 2.67 12.04 12.35
CA MET A 73 1.94 12.80 13.39
C MET A 73 0.93 13.77 12.78
N ILE A 74 1.35 14.57 11.79
CA ILE A 74 0.47 15.55 11.12
C ILE A 74 -0.67 14.82 10.38
N ILE A 75 -0.34 13.73 9.68
CA ILE A 75 -1.31 12.91 8.94
C ILE A 75 -2.33 12.29 9.90
N ALA A 76 -1.89 11.79 11.06
CA ALA A 76 -2.79 11.21 12.06
C ALA A 76 -3.82 12.23 12.56
N GLN A 77 -3.43 13.50 12.75
CA GLN A 77 -4.36 14.58 13.10
C GLN A 77 -5.38 14.82 11.99
N PHE A 78 -4.90 14.95 10.75
CA PHE A 78 -5.78 15.12 9.60
C PHE A 78 -6.79 13.97 9.48
N LEU A 79 -6.36 12.71 9.60
CA LEU A 79 -7.23 11.54 9.55
C LEU A 79 -8.32 11.56 10.61
N LYS A 80 -7.97 11.93 11.84
CA LYS A 80 -8.95 12.05 12.94
C LYS A 80 -9.99 13.15 12.67
N MET A 81 -9.57 14.29 12.13
CA MET A 81 -10.49 15.37 11.75
C MET A 81 -11.37 14.95 10.57
N PHE A 82 -10.81 14.32 9.56
CA PHE A 82 -11.52 13.83 8.38
C PHE A 82 -12.59 12.77 8.75
N ASP A 83 -12.24 11.83 9.62
CA ASP A 83 -13.18 10.80 10.09
C ASP A 83 -14.34 11.43 10.88
N LYS A 84 -14.03 12.33 11.81
CA LYS A 84 -15.06 13.05 12.59
C LYS A 84 -15.97 13.95 11.75
N SER A 85 -15.48 14.51 10.66
CA SER A 85 -16.25 15.40 9.77
C SER A 85 -17.31 14.67 8.94
N ASN A 86 -17.27 13.33 8.83
CA ASN A 86 -18.10 12.52 7.96
C ASN A 86 -18.09 12.92 6.46
N ILE A 87 -17.17 13.82 6.05
CA ILE A 87 -17.04 14.27 4.65
C ILE A 87 -16.82 13.07 3.73
N GLY A 88 -16.00 12.10 4.15
CA GLY A 88 -15.75 10.87 3.38
C GLY A 88 -17.03 10.09 3.06
N LYS A 89 -17.95 9.96 4.02
CA LYS A 89 -19.24 9.28 3.82
C LYS A 89 -20.14 10.04 2.85
N VAL A 90 -20.20 11.37 2.96
CA VAL A 90 -21.00 12.22 2.06
C VAL A 90 -20.48 12.11 0.61
N ILE A 91 -19.17 12.17 0.42
CA ILE A 91 -18.55 12.01 -0.90
C ILE A 91 -18.82 10.60 -1.45
N ALA A 92 -18.72 9.56 -0.62
CA ALA A 92 -18.97 8.18 -1.04
C ALA A 92 -20.41 7.96 -1.51
N ILE A 93 -21.40 8.49 -0.76
CA ILE A 93 -22.82 8.34 -1.10
C ILE A 93 -23.13 9.12 -2.40
N ASN A 94 -22.79 10.40 -2.46
CA ASN A 94 -23.07 11.25 -3.62
C ASN A 94 -22.28 10.77 -4.87
N GLY A 95 -21.02 10.39 -4.69
CA GLY A 95 -20.19 9.86 -5.77
C GLY A 95 -20.71 8.51 -6.29
N GLY A 96 -21.19 7.63 -5.42
CA GLY A 96 -21.79 6.37 -5.81
C GLY A 96 -23.12 6.55 -6.56
N GLN A 97 -23.96 7.51 -6.14
CA GLN A 97 -25.17 7.87 -6.88
C GLN A 97 -24.85 8.45 -8.25
N TRP A 98 -23.89 9.33 -8.33
CA TRP A 98 -23.42 9.90 -9.59
C TRP A 98 -22.86 8.83 -10.53
N LEU A 99 -22.06 7.89 -10.03
CA LEU A 99 -21.56 6.77 -10.83
C LEU A 99 -22.66 5.89 -11.40
N LYS A 100 -23.76 5.68 -10.67
CA LYS A 100 -24.94 4.93 -11.16
C LYS A 100 -25.65 5.62 -12.33
N THR A 101 -25.54 6.94 -12.44
CA THR A 101 -26.14 7.69 -13.55
C THR A 101 -25.32 7.64 -14.84
N LEU A 102 -24.05 7.24 -14.75
CA LEU A 102 -23.17 7.11 -15.90
C LEU A 102 -23.45 5.80 -16.65
N PRO A 103 -23.72 5.82 -17.93
CA PRO A 103 -23.93 4.63 -18.76
C PRO A 103 -22.58 3.97 -19.11
N LEU A 104 -21.69 3.82 -18.13
CA LEU A 104 -20.37 3.27 -18.33
C LEU A 104 -20.33 1.82 -17.83
N PRO A 105 -19.74 0.90 -18.60
CA PRO A 105 -19.50 -0.45 -18.13
C PRO A 105 -18.51 -0.46 -16.95
N ALA A 106 -18.67 -1.39 -16.04
CA ALA A 106 -17.90 -1.44 -14.79
C ALA A 106 -16.38 -1.51 -14.99
N TRP A 107 -15.91 -2.14 -16.06
CA TRP A 107 -14.48 -2.19 -16.39
C TRP A 107 -13.91 -0.79 -16.69
N MET A 108 -14.69 0.10 -17.33
CA MET A 108 -14.26 1.49 -17.56
C MET A 108 -14.17 2.26 -16.25
N ILE A 109 -15.11 2.04 -15.32
CA ILE A 109 -15.09 2.67 -14.00
C ILE A 109 -13.87 2.17 -13.21
N ALA A 110 -13.55 0.88 -13.29
CA ALA A 110 -12.35 0.33 -12.64
C ALA A 110 -11.05 0.92 -13.22
N ILE A 111 -10.97 1.12 -14.54
CA ILE A 111 -9.81 1.76 -15.17
C ILE A 111 -9.72 3.24 -14.78
N ALA A 112 -10.85 3.97 -14.77
CA ALA A 112 -10.88 5.34 -14.32
C ALA A 112 -10.43 5.48 -12.86
N PHE A 113 -10.83 4.54 -12.00
CA PHE A 113 -10.39 4.46 -10.62
C PHE A 113 -8.90 4.17 -10.52
N LEU A 114 -8.37 3.21 -11.29
CA LEU A 114 -6.92 2.94 -11.35
C LEU A 114 -6.14 4.20 -11.75
N LEU A 115 -6.59 4.92 -12.78
CA LEU A 115 -5.94 6.16 -13.23
C LEU A 115 -5.98 7.24 -12.14
N LEU A 116 -7.12 7.40 -11.47
CA LEU A 116 -7.27 8.36 -10.38
C LEU A 116 -6.29 8.07 -9.24
N ILE A 117 -6.20 6.81 -8.82
CA ILE A 117 -5.25 6.41 -7.76
C ILE A 117 -3.81 6.61 -8.21
N ALA A 118 -3.47 6.29 -9.46
CA ALA A 118 -2.14 6.53 -10.02
C ALA A 118 -1.76 8.02 -9.98
N LEU A 119 -2.69 8.92 -10.30
CA LEU A 119 -2.47 10.38 -10.22
C LEU A 119 -2.30 10.84 -8.75
N ILE A 120 -3.14 10.36 -7.84
CA ILE A 120 -3.03 10.68 -6.41
C ILE A 120 -1.69 10.19 -5.84
N ASN A 121 -1.20 9.06 -6.32
CA ASN A 121 0.08 8.48 -5.86
C ASN A 121 1.29 9.39 -6.18
N LEU A 122 1.24 10.20 -7.21
CA LEU A 122 2.30 11.18 -7.50
C LEU A 122 2.41 12.24 -6.39
N MET A 123 1.30 12.53 -5.70
CA MET A 123 1.25 13.55 -4.65
C MET A 123 1.43 12.96 -3.25
N ILE A 124 0.93 11.75 -3.01
CA ILE A 124 0.94 11.10 -1.70
C ILE A 124 1.62 9.74 -1.81
N ALA A 125 2.88 9.64 -1.44
CA ALA A 125 3.67 8.42 -1.55
C ALA A 125 3.27 7.31 -0.55
N SER A 126 2.67 7.66 0.59
CA SER A 126 2.31 6.69 1.62
C SER A 126 1.07 5.88 1.23
N VAL A 127 1.25 4.58 1.02
CA VAL A 127 0.18 3.62 0.70
C VAL A 127 -0.89 3.58 1.77
N THR A 128 -0.47 3.45 3.03
CA THR A 128 -1.37 3.35 4.18
C THR A 128 -2.21 4.61 4.35
N THR A 129 -1.59 5.78 4.24
CA THR A 129 -2.27 7.07 4.36
C THR A 129 -3.33 7.25 3.29
N LYS A 130 -2.99 6.96 2.03
CA LYS A 130 -3.95 7.00 0.92
C LYS A 130 -5.12 6.08 1.15
N TYR A 131 -4.85 4.83 1.56
CA TYR A 131 -5.90 3.85 1.81
C TYR A 131 -6.84 4.27 2.92
N LEU A 132 -6.31 4.81 4.02
CA LEU A 132 -7.12 5.29 5.14
C LEU A 132 -8.02 6.48 4.76
N ILE A 133 -7.57 7.35 3.85
CA ILE A 133 -8.35 8.49 3.37
C ILE A 133 -9.38 8.04 2.31
N PHE A 134 -8.94 7.31 1.31
CA PHE A 134 -9.74 7.02 0.12
C PHE A 134 -10.52 5.71 0.22
N GLY A 135 -10.06 4.73 1.02
CA GLY A 135 -10.75 3.46 1.23
C GLY A 135 -12.19 3.63 1.70
N PRO A 136 -12.46 4.38 2.79
CA PRO A 136 -13.83 4.63 3.27
C PRO A 136 -14.73 5.37 2.28
N ILE A 137 -14.17 6.02 1.26
CA ILE A 137 -14.89 6.73 0.22
C ILE A 137 -15.18 5.81 -0.96
N PHE A 138 -14.13 5.24 -1.55
CA PHE A 138 -14.23 4.53 -2.82
C PHE A 138 -14.79 3.11 -2.69
N ILE A 139 -14.51 2.41 -1.58
CA ILE A 139 -15.04 1.06 -1.39
C ILE A 139 -16.58 1.06 -1.37
N PRO A 140 -17.26 1.85 -0.50
CA PRO A 140 -18.72 1.90 -0.50
C PRO A 140 -19.29 2.46 -1.80
N MET A 141 -18.60 3.39 -2.46
CA MET A 141 -19.02 3.97 -3.72
C MET A 141 -19.05 2.92 -4.84
N LEU A 142 -18.00 2.14 -4.99
CA LEU A 142 -17.90 1.08 -6.01
C LEU A 142 -18.78 -0.14 -5.66
N MET A 143 -19.01 -0.43 -4.39
CA MET A 143 -20.00 -1.43 -3.99
C MET A 143 -21.42 -1.09 -4.46
N GLN A 144 -21.79 0.17 -4.53
CA GLN A 144 -23.11 0.58 -5.02
C GLN A 144 -23.34 0.24 -6.50
N ILE A 145 -22.29 0.08 -7.28
CA ILE A 145 -22.36 -0.38 -8.69
C ILE A 145 -22.15 -1.89 -8.82
N GLY A 146 -22.14 -2.61 -7.69
CA GLY A 146 -22.03 -4.07 -7.64
C GLY A 146 -20.60 -4.62 -7.63
N MET A 147 -19.56 -3.78 -7.52
CA MET A 147 -18.19 -4.27 -7.41
C MET A 147 -17.88 -4.84 -6.03
N ASN A 148 -17.16 -5.95 -6.00
CA ASN A 148 -16.70 -6.56 -4.76
C ASN A 148 -15.62 -5.68 -4.10
N PRO A 149 -15.66 -5.48 -2.75
CA PRO A 149 -14.62 -4.76 -2.02
C PRO A 149 -13.21 -5.30 -2.27
N ALA A 150 -13.04 -6.62 -2.36
CA ALA A 150 -11.76 -7.25 -2.64
C ALA A 150 -11.20 -6.84 -4.00
N PHE A 151 -12.05 -6.79 -5.04
CA PHE A 151 -11.68 -6.31 -6.36
C PHE A 151 -11.33 -4.82 -6.34
N THR A 152 -12.13 -4.01 -5.65
CA THR A 152 -11.84 -2.57 -5.46
C THR A 152 -10.47 -2.33 -4.83
N ILE A 153 -10.13 -3.11 -3.79
CA ILE A 153 -8.81 -3.04 -3.13
C ILE A 153 -7.69 -3.49 -4.08
N ALA A 154 -7.93 -4.53 -4.89
CA ALA A 154 -6.97 -4.96 -5.89
C ALA A 154 -6.69 -3.87 -6.92
N VAL A 155 -7.73 -3.24 -7.50
CA VAL A 155 -7.59 -2.13 -8.45
C VAL A 155 -6.87 -0.94 -7.80
N TYR A 156 -7.20 -0.61 -6.54
CA TYR A 156 -6.48 0.41 -5.77
C TYR A 156 -4.98 0.11 -5.70
N ARG A 157 -4.61 -1.13 -5.39
CA ARG A 157 -3.20 -1.55 -5.31
C ARG A 157 -2.49 -1.51 -6.65
N LEU A 158 -3.16 -1.87 -7.73
CA LEU A 158 -2.62 -1.76 -9.08
C LEU A 158 -2.34 -0.28 -9.41
N GLY A 159 -3.28 0.63 -9.14
CA GLY A 159 -3.09 2.07 -9.35
C GLY A 159 -1.94 2.64 -8.52
N ASP A 160 -1.80 2.19 -7.28
CA ASP A 160 -0.69 2.57 -6.40
C ASP A 160 0.66 2.11 -6.97
N CYS A 161 0.75 0.90 -7.50
CA CYS A 161 1.98 0.34 -8.04
C CYS A 161 2.46 1.03 -9.33
N VAL A 162 1.55 1.52 -10.18
CA VAL A 162 1.89 2.11 -11.49
C VAL A 162 2.90 3.24 -11.38
N THR A 163 2.68 4.17 -10.45
CA THR A 163 3.44 5.42 -10.36
C THR A 163 4.44 5.45 -9.20
N ASN A 164 4.63 4.33 -8.49
CA ASN A 164 5.62 4.25 -7.42
C ASN A 164 7.03 4.59 -7.89
N ASN A 165 7.38 4.21 -9.12
CA ASN A 165 8.69 4.49 -9.72
C ASN A 165 8.89 5.97 -10.08
N LEU A 166 7.79 6.74 -10.20
CA LEU A 166 7.80 8.16 -10.55
C LEU A 166 7.58 9.07 -9.33
N THR A 167 7.31 8.53 -8.14
CA THR A 167 6.97 9.33 -6.97
C THR A 167 8.23 9.83 -6.26
N PRO A 168 8.57 11.14 -6.33
CA PRO A 168 9.79 11.68 -5.74
C PRO A 168 9.78 11.67 -4.21
N MET A 169 8.61 11.57 -3.61
CA MET A 169 8.43 11.51 -2.16
C MET A 169 8.74 10.14 -1.55
N MET A 170 8.98 9.12 -2.38
CA MET A 170 9.40 7.81 -1.87
C MET A 170 10.86 7.85 -1.41
N PRO A 171 11.18 7.36 -0.21
CA PRO A 171 12.56 7.27 0.26
C PRO A 171 13.48 6.50 -0.69
N ALA A 172 12.96 5.45 -1.33
CA ALA A 172 13.67 4.66 -2.31
C ALA A 172 14.14 5.48 -3.53
N PHE A 173 13.35 6.49 -3.96
CA PHE A 173 13.70 7.37 -5.07
C PHE A 173 14.93 8.23 -4.75
N ILE A 174 15.01 8.75 -3.52
CA ILE A 174 16.14 9.57 -3.06
C ILE A 174 17.41 8.73 -2.98
N ILE A 175 17.30 7.47 -2.50
CA ILE A 175 18.43 6.53 -2.45
C ILE A 175 18.92 6.21 -3.87
N LEU A 176 17.99 5.96 -4.80
CA LEU A 176 18.29 5.70 -6.20
C LEU A 176 19.01 6.90 -6.82
N LEU A 177 18.50 8.12 -6.62
CA LEU A 177 19.11 9.35 -7.11
C LEU A 177 20.55 9.50 -6.57
N GLY A 178 20.75 9.34 -5.26
CA GLY A 178 22.06 9.40 -4.63
C GLY A 178 23.04 8.34 -5.16
N THR A 179 22.53 7.15 -5.49
CA THR A 179 23.33 6.09 -6.09
C THR A 179 23.70 6.41 -7.54
N CYS A 180 22.76 6.88 -8.35
CA CYS A 180 23.02 7.30 -9.73
C CYS A 180 24.06 8.43 -9.81
N GLN A 181 23.98 9.40 -8.90
CA GLN A 181 24.93 10.52 -8.85
C GLN A 181 26.37 10.11 -8.50
N LYS A 182 26.58 8.91 -7.91
CA LYS A 182 27.94 8.37 -7.72
C LYS A 182 28.59 7.95 -9.04
N TYR A 183 27.79 7.54 -10.02
CA TYR A 183 28.26 7.08 -11.33
C TYR A 183 28.22 8.20 -12.37
N ASP A 184 27.15 9.02 -12.36
CA ASP A 184 27.00 10.19 -13.22
C ASP A 184 26.56 11.39 -12.40
N LYS A 185 27.48 12.35 -12.22
CA LYS A 185 27.25 13.60 -11.49
C LYS A 185 26.18 14.50 -12.11
N LYS A 186 25.83 14.28 -13.39
CA LYS A 186 24.77 15.02 -14.10
C LYS A 186 23.41 14.39 -13.92
N CYS A 187 23.33 13.21 -13.30
CA CYS A 187 22.05 12.54 -13.04
C CYS A 187 21.20 13.37 -12.09
N GLY A 188 20.10 13.89 -12.59
CA GLY A 188 19.10 14.64 -11.83
C GLY A 188 17.79 13.87 -11.69
N MET A 189 16.85 14.43 -10.93
CA MET A 189 15.49 13.87 -10.81
C MET A 189 14.84 13.69 -12.18
N GLY A 190 14.97 14.66 -13.08
CA GLY A 190 14.43 14.59 -14.44
C GLY A 190 14.97 13.42 -15.27
N THR A 191 16.25 13.08 -15.10
CA THR A 191 16.87 11.92 -15.77
C THR A 191 16.23 10.61 -15.34
N ILE A 192 15.98 10.44 -14.02
CA ILE A 192 15.34 9.25 -13.49
C ILE A 192 13.88 9.19 -13.96
N PHE A 193 13.14 10.30 -13.92
CA PHE A 193 11.77 10.37 -14.43
C PHE A 193 11.67 9.97 -15.89
N SER A 194 12.54 10.54 -16.74
CA SER A 194 12.55 10.23 -18.17
C SER A 194 12.80 8.76 -18.44
N ASN A 195 13.70 8.14 -17.68
CA ASN A 195 14.03 6.72 -17.83
C ASN A 195 12.93 5.80 -17.28
N MET A 196 12.20 6.21 -16.24
CA MET A 196 11.15 5.40 -15.60
C MET A 196 9.78 5.55 -16.29
N LEU A 197 9.56 6.64 -17.03
CA LEU A 197 8.28 6.91 -17.68
C LEU A 197 7.82 5.78 -18.64
N PRO A 198 8.67 5.23 -19.53
CA PRO A 198 8.27 4.13 -20.41
C PRO A 198 7.81 2.89 -19.65
N TYR A 199 8.51 2.58 -18.54
CA TYR A 199 8.14 1.44 -17.68
C TYR A 199 6.80 1.67 -16.98
N THR A 200 6.54 2.89 -16.52
CA THR A 200 5.28 3.27 -15.90
C THR A 200 4.11 3.16 -16.88
N ILE A 201 4.30 3.61 -18.12
CA ILE A 201 3.30 3.47 -19.19
C ILE A 201 3.06 1.99 -19.50
N GLY A 202 4.14 1.20 -19.62
CA GLY A 202 4.04 -0.25 -19.83
C GLY A 202 3.27 -0.97 -18.72
N LEU A 203 3.58 -0.66 -17.45
CA LEU A 203 2.86 -1.20 -16.29
C LEU A 203 1.38 -0.78 -16.30
N PHE A 204 1.08 0.47 -16.61
CA PHE A 204 -0.30 0.94 -16.72
C PHE A 204 -1.08 0.13 -17.75
N LEU A 205 -0.53 -0.07 -18.94
CA LEU A 205 -1.19 -0.85 -20.00
C LEU A 205 -1.40 -2.31 -19.58
N ILE A 206 -0.41 -2.94 -18.95
CA ILE A 206 -0.52 -4.31 -18.45
C ILE A 206 -1.65 -4.40 -17.40
N PHE A 207 -1.73 -3.46 -16.47
CA PHE A 207 -2.78 -3.46 -15.45
C PHE A 207 -4.16 -3.16 -16.00
N VAL A 208 -4.26 -2.32 -17.03
CA VAL A 208 -5.53 -2.12 -17.76
C VAL A 208 -5.98 -3.45 -18.39
N VAL A 209 -5.10 -4.14 -19.10
CA VAL A 209 -5.39 -5.46 -19.67
C VAL A 209 -5.79 -6.45 -18.58
N GLN A 210 -5.07 -6.46 -17.46
CA GLN A 210 -5.39 -7.34 -16.34
C GLN A 210 -6.79 -7.06 -15.78
N ILE A 211 -7.16 -5.80 -15.54
CA ILE A 211 -8.49 -5.44 -15.05
C ILE A 211 -9.59 -5.91 -16.04
N VAL A 212 -9.40 -5.64 -17.34
CA VAL A 212 -10.34 -6.06 -18.36
C VAL A 212 -10.51 -7.58 -18.36
N LEU A 213 -9.40 -8.33 -18.31
CA LEU A 213 -9.44 -9.80 -18.25
C LEU A 213 -10.19 -10.30 -17.01
N TRP A 214 -9.93 -9.72 -15.83
CA TRP A 214 -10.60 -10.10 -14.59
C TRP A 214 -12.11 -9.85 -14.66
N VAL A 215 -12.53 -8.69 -15.19
CA VAL A 215 -13.95 -8.34 -15.33
C VAL A 215 -14.65 -9.20 -16.36
N VAL A 216 -14.04 -9.42 -17.54
CA VAL A 216 -14.64 -10.18 -18.65
C VAL A 216 -14.72 -11.67 -18.33
N LEU A 217 -13.66 -12.24 -17.75
CA LEU A 217 -13.60 -13.66 -17.39
C LEU A 217 -14.18 -13.95 -16.01
N ASN A 218 -14.61 -12.94 -15.28
CA ASN A 218 -15.11 -13.03 -13.90
C ASN A 218 -14.19 -13.88 -13.00
N LEU A 219 -12.88 -13.60 -13.07
CA LEU A 219 -11.88 -14.37 -12.34
C LEU A 219 -11.95 -14.08 -10.84
N PRO A 220 -11.68 -15.07 -9.98
CA PRO A 220 -11.63 -14.85 -8.54
C PRO A 220 -10.45 -13.94 -8.17
N VAL A 221 -10.69 -12.98 -7.29
CA VAL A 221 -9.66 -12.07 -6.75
C VAL A 221 -9.03 -12.65 -5.49
N GLY A 222 -9.73 -13.59 -4.85
CA GLY A 222 -9.29 -14.28 -3.65
C GLY A 222 -10.17 -15.50 -3.39
N VAL A 223 -9.91 -16.22 -2.30
CA VAL A 223 -10.69 -17.41 -1.93
C VAL A 223 -12.15 -17.00 -1.68
N GLY A 224 -13.08 -17.51 -2.50
CA GLY A 224 -14.51 -17.23 -2.37
C GLY A 224 -14.95 -15.82 -2.81
N THR A 225 -14.09 -15.03 -3.44
CA THR A 225 -14.42 -13.65 -3.84
C THR A 225 -14.23 -13.45 -5.34
N GLY A 226 -15.33 -13.16 -6.05
CA GLY A 226 -15.32 -12.75 -7.47
C GLY A 226 -15.19 -11.23 -7.65
N VAL A 227 -15.28 -10.78 -8.90
CA VAL A 227 -15.28 -9.35 -9.27
C VAL A 227 -16.55 -8.66 -8.77
N TRP A 228 -17.67 -9.37 -8.78
CA TRP A 228 -18.99 -8.85 -8.43
C TRP A 228 -19.38 -9.28 -7.02
N VAL A 229 -20.16 -8.44 -6.35
CA VAL A 229 -20.81 -8.82 -5.11
C VAL A 229 -21.85 -9.89 -5.45
N SER A 230 -21.63 -11.12 -5.00
CA SER A 230 -22.70 -12.15 -4.99
C SER A 230 -23.74 -11.67 -3.99
N LEU A 231 -24.87 -11.16 -4.47
CA LEU A 231 -26.06 -11.01 -3.63
C LEU A 231 -26.52 -12.42 -3.27
N ILE A 232 -26.21 -12.85 -2.06
CA ILE A 232 -26.80 -14.04 -1.44
C ILE A 232 -28.21 -13.69 -1.00
#